data_4a34c3596cb5d844b64f2430d25e1e89
#
_entry.id   4a34c3596cb5d844b64f2430d25e1e89
#
_cell.length_a   1.000
_cell.length_b   1.000
_cell.length_c   1.000
_cell.angle_alpha   90.00
_cell.angle_beta   90.00
_cell.angle_gamma   90.00
#
_symmetry.space_group_name_H-M   'P 1'
#
loop_
_entity.id
_entity.type
_entity.pdbx_description
1 polymer ?
#
loop_
_entity_poly.entity_id
_entity_poly.type
_entity_poly.pdbx_seq_one_letter_code
_entity_poly.pdbx_strand_id
1 'polypeptide(L)'
;VAAAIKADPYFVNDETHVMQVESVDALKDMGHGVNLTRKGVSGKTQNQLFEFDMKINNPALTGQILVCAARASMLQKPGCYTMIEMPVIDYLYGDREDLVRHLV
;
A
#
# COMPACT_ATOMS: atom_id res chain seq x y z
N VAL A 1 -14.22 9.84 -23.15
CA VAL A 1 -13.09 9.54 -22.23
C VAL A 1 -13.60 8.77 -21.02
N ALA A 2 -14.52 9.31 -20.18
CA ALA A 2 -15.00 8.65 -18.96
C ALA A 2 -15.56 7.23 -19.19
N ALA A 3 -16.37 7.05 -20.25
CA ALA A 3 -16.91 5.73 -20.60
C ALA A 3 -15.81 4.71 -20.96
N ALA A 4 -14.77 5.16 -21.66
CA ALA A 4 -13.64 4.29 -22.00
C ALA A 4 -12.83 3.88 -20.76
N ILE A 5 -12.60 4.81 -19.82
CA ILE A 5 -11.93 4.51 -18.55
C ILE A 5 -12.71 3.47 -17.74
N LYS A 6 -14.03 3.66 -17.59
CA LYS A 6 -14.89 2.73 -16.85
C LYS A 6 -15.01 1.34 -17.48
N ALA A 7 -14.78 1.23 -18.78
CA ALA A 7 -14.82 -0.03 -19.52
C ALA A 7 -13.46 -0.75 -19.56
N ASP A 8 -12.39 -0.11 -19.08
CA ASP A 8 -11.07 -0.71 -19.01
C ASP A 8 -11.07 -1.93 -18.05
N PRO A 9 -10.42 -3.05 -18.41
CA PRO A 9 -10.35 -4.24 -17.56
C PRO A 9 -9.83 -3.99 -16.15
N TYR A 10 -9.03 -2.94 -15.96
CA TYR A 10 -8.52 -2.54 -14.66
C TYR A 10 -9.61 -1.96 -13.74
N PHE A 11 -10.62 -1.27 -14.30
CA PHE A 11 -11.64 -0.56 -13.53
C PHE A 11 -13.02 -1.18 -13.59
N VAL A 12 -13.30 -2.08 -14.56
CA VAL A 12 -14.65 -2.54 -14.89
C VAL A 12 -15.38 -3.25 -13.74
N ASN A 13 -14.64 -3.83 -12.80
CA ASN A 13 -15.21 -4.56 -11.67
C ASN A 13 -15.41 -3.69 -10.41
N ASP A 14 -15.02 -2.41 -10.47
CA ASP A 14 -15.06 -1.51 -9.33
C ASP A 14 -15.92 -0.28 -9.64
N GLU A 15 -16.53 0.31 -8.61
CA GLU A 15 -17.22 1.58 -8.74
C GLU A 15 -16.19 2.68 -9.05
N THR A 16 -16.22 3.19 -10.27
CA THR A 16 -15.23 4.15 -10.77
C THR A 16 -15.87 5.52 -11.01
N HIS A 17 -15.38 6.52 -10.30
CA HIS A 17 -15.76 7.92 -10.46
C HIS A 17 -14.72 8.65 -11.30
N VAL A 18 -15.17 9.26 -12.39
CA VAL A 18 -14.33 10.06 -13.30
C VAL A 18 -14.81 11.50 -13.26
N MET A 19 -13.96 12.37 -12.76
CA MET A 19 -14.24 13.80 -12.62
C MET A 19 -13.31 14.63 -13.52
N GLN A 20 -13.89 15.55 -14.26
CA GLN A 20 -13.11 16.54 -15.01
C GLN A 20 -12.70 17.68 -14.09
N VAL A 21 -11.47 18.13 -14.20
CA VAL A 21 -10.92 19.25 -13.43
C VAL A 21 -10.47 20.35 -14.39
N GLU A 22 -10.46 21.60 -13.92
CA GLU A 22 -10.06 22.75 -14.72
C GLU A 22 -8.55 22.79 -14.97
N SER A 23 -7.75 22.34 -14.01
CA SER A 23 -6.30 22.33 -14.09
C SER A 23 -5.69 21.12 -13.39
N VAL A 24 -4.73 20.48 -14.05
CA VAL A 24 -3.91 19.40 -13.45
C VAL A 24 -2.96 19.96 -12.39
N ASP A 25 -2.57 21.23 -12.51
CA ASP A 25 -1.64 21.86 -11.56
C ASP A 25 -2.19 21.89 -10.14
N ALA A 26 -3.51 22.05 -9.99
CA ALA A 26 -4.17 22.01 -8.68
C ALA A 26 -4.12 20.61 -8.00
N LEU A 27 -3.79 19.57 -8.76
CA LEU A 27 -3.80 18.18 -8.30
C LEU A 27 -2.40 17.56 -8.20
N LYS A 28 -1.34 18.30 -8.55
CA LYS A 28 0.04 17.77 -8.55
C LYS A 28 0.48 17.24 -7.20
N ASP A 29 0.04 17.87 -6.12
CA ASP A 29 0.40 17.51 -4.75
C ASP A 29 -0.65 16.63 -4.06
N MET A 30 -1.72 16.24 -4.78
CA MET A 30 -2.78 15.40 -4.20
C MET A 30 -2.27 14.02 -3.81
N GLY A 31 -1.29 13.51 -4.52
CA GLY A 31 -0.74 12.18 -4.32
C GLY A 31 -1.67 11.08 -4.86
N HIS A 32 -1.13 9.89 -4.87
CA HIS A 32 -1.81 8.64 -5.17
C HIS A 32 -2.01 7.89 -3.85
N GLY A 33 -3.19 7.36 -3.57
CA GLY A 33 -3.39 6.77 -2.28
C GLY A 33 -4.59 5.84 -2.15
N VAL A 34 -4.72 5.29 -0.96
CA VAL A 34 -5.82 4.42 -0.57
C VAL A 34 -6.35 4.89 0.77
N ASN A 35 -7.66 5.02 0.86
CA ASN A 35 -8.36 5.13 2.14
C ASN A 35 -9.17 3.85 2.35
N LEU A 36 -8.98 3.19 3.48
CA LEU A 36 -9.70 1.98 3.85
C LEU A 36 -10.25 2.13 5.26
N THR A 37 -11.56 1.98 5.38
CA THR A 37 -12.24 1.94 6.67
C THR A 37 -12.96 0.61 6.82
N ARG A 38 -12.66 -0.12 7.87
CA ARG A 38 -13.34 -1.37 8.20
C ARG A 38 -13.90 -1.34 9.60
N LYS A 39 -15.21 -1.51 9.71
CA LYS A 39 -15.89 -1.70 10.98
C LYS A 39 -16.10 -3.19 11.24
N GLY A 40 -15.80 -3.63 12.44
CA GLY A 40 -15.93 -5.01 12.87
C GLY A 40 -16.77 -5.15 14.13
N VAL A 41 -17.11 -6.40 14.44
CA VAL A 41 -17.88 -6.76 15.62
C VAL A 41 -17.02 -7.61 16.53
N SER A 42 -17.05 -7.29 17.83
CA SER A 42 -16.48 -8.13 18.89
C SER A 42 -17.63 -8.59 19.80
N GLY A 43 -17.98 -9.87 19.71
CA GLY A 43 -19.15 -10.38 20.40
C GLY A 43 -20.45 -9.74 19.92
N LYS A 44 -21.17 -9.07 20.82
CA LYS A 44 -22.44 -8.38 20.53
C LYS A 44 -22.26 -6.88 20.24
N THR A 45 -21.05 -6.37 20.31
CA THR A 45 -20.75 -4.94 20.15
C THR A 45 -20.01 -4.67 18.85
N GLN A 46 -20.32 -3.54 18.20
CA GLN A 46 -19.61 -3.07 17.00
C GLN A 46 -18.52 -2.07 17.41
N ASN A 47 -17.53 -2.55 18.14
CA ASN A 47 -16.51 -1.73 18.80
C ASN A 47 -15.12 -1.84 18.14
N GLN A 48 -15.01 -2.52 17.00
CA GLN A 48 -13.76 -2.58 16.24
C GLN A 48 -13.82 -1.63 15.05
N LEU A 49 -12.82 -0.78 14.95
CA LEU A 49 -12.62 0.14 13.83
C LEU A 49 -11.16 0.03 13.38
N PHE A 50 -10.97 -0.24 12.09
CA PHE A 50 -9.69 -0.13 11.42
C PHE A 50 -9.80 0.98 10.37
N GLU A 51 -8.93 1.96 10.46
CA GLU A 51 -8.80 3.03 9.48
C GLU A 51 -7.36 3.06 8.98
N PHE A 52 -7.22 3.13 7.68
CA PHE A 52 -5.93 3.26 7.01
C PHE A 52 -6.04 4.33 5.93
N ASP A 53 -5.20 5.34 5.98
CA ASP A 53 -5.09 6.38 4.98
C ASP A 53 -3.65 6.47 4.49
N MET A 54 -3.45 6.29 3.20
CA MET A 54 -2.14 6.33 2.55
C MET A 54 -2.16 7.31 1.39
N LYS A 55 -1.20 8.23 1.38
CA LYS A 55 -0.90 9.11 0.25
C LYS A 55 0.56 9.00 -0.10
N ILE A 56 0.85 8.72 -1.34
CA ILE A 56 2.20 8.41 -1.80
C ILE A 56 2.54 9.11 -3.11
N ASN A 57 3.85 9.27 -3.34
CA ASN A 57 4.39 9.41 -4.67
C ASN A 57 4.72 8.00 -5.18
N ASN A 58 4.01 7.52 -6.20
CA ASN A 58 4.09 6.13 -6.65
C ASN A 58 5.53 5.72 -7.08
N PRO A 59 6.26 6.47 -7.92
CA PRO A 59 7.64 6.12 -8.26
C PRO A 59 8.58 6.03 -7.05
N ALA A 60 8.45 6.95 -6.11
CA ALA A 60 9.29 6.97 -4.90
C ALA A 60 9.01 5.76 -3.99
N LEU A 61 7.73 5.45 -3.76
CA LEU A 61 7.36 4.26 -2.98
C LEU A 61 7.83 2.98 -3.65
N THR A 62 7.62 2.85 -4.95
CA THR A 62 8.07 1.67 -5.70
C THR A 62 9.58 1.49 -5.59
N GLY A 63 10.36 2.56 -5.76
CA GLY A 63 11.81 2.53 -5.59
C GLY A 63 12.22 2.08 -4.18
N GLN A 64 11.58 2.61 -3.15
CA GLN A 64 11.84 2.23 -1.76
C GLN A 64 11.51 0.75 -1.51
N ILE A 65 10.38 0.27 -1.99
CA ILE A 65 9.99 -1.14 -1.83
C ILE A 65 10.94 -2.08 -2.55
N LEU A 66 11.42 -1.73 -3.75
CA LEU A 66 12.42 -2.52 -4.46
C LEU A 66 13.73 -2.64 -3.67
N VAL A 67 14.21 -1.56 -3.06
CA VAL A 67 15.39 -1.58 -2.19
C VAL A 67 15.16 -2.45 -0.95
N CYS A 68 13.99 -2.36 -0.33
CA CYS A 68 13.63 -3.19 0.81
C CYS A 68 13.55 -4.68 0.42
N ALA A 69 12.94 -5.00 -0.71
CA ALA A 69 12.85 -6.37 -1.22
C ALA A 69 14.23 -6.94 -1.56
N ALA A 70 15.11 -6.15 -2.18
CA ALA A 70 16.49 -6.55 -2.44
C ALA A 70 17.25 -6.88 -1.15
N ARG A 71 17.07 -6.07 -0.11
CA ARG A 71 17.64 -6.33 1.23
C ARG A 71 17.09 -7.60 1.85
N ALA A 72 15.77 -7.77 1.86
CA ALA A 72 15.12 -8.96 2.40
C ALA A 72 15.56 -10.24 1.69
N SER A 73 15.74 -10.18 0.36
CA SER A 73 16.16 -11.33 -0.44
C SER A 73 17.54 -11.88 -0.05
N MET A 74 18.43 -11.02 0.45
CA MET A 74 19.77 -11.43 0.90
C MET A 74 19.74 -12.28 2.18
N LEU A 75 18.64 -12.24 2.91
CA LEU A 75 18.44 -12.99 4.15
C LEU A 75 17.71 -14.33 3.91
N GLN A 76 17.20 -14.55 2.70
CA GLN A 76 16.46 -15.75 2.35
C GLN A 76 17.38 -16.84 1.77
N LYS A 77 16.92 -18.08 1.88
CA LYS A 77 17.55 -19.20 1.13
C LYS A 77 17.28 -19.01 -0.36
N PRO A 78 18.15 -19.60 -1.24
CA PRO A 78 17.88 -19.57 -2.67
C PRO A 78 16.48 -20.12 -3.00
N GLY A 79 15.67 -19.34 -3.70
CA GLY A 79 14.27 -19.67 -4.01
C GLY A 79 13.54 -18.54 -4.72
N CYS A 80 12.26 -18.75 -4.97
CA CYS A 80 11.35 -17.74 -5.48
C CYS A 80 10.32 -17.44 -4.39
N TYR A 81 10.20 -16.18 -4.02
CA TYR A 81 9.35 -15.72 -2.92
C TYR A 81 8.46 -14.57 -3.37
N THR A 82 7.24 -14.56 -2.87
CA THR A 82 6.40 -13.36 -2.89
C THR A 82 6.71 -12.50 -1.66
N MET A 83 6.36 -11.21 -1.72
CA MET A 83 6.60 -10.29 -0.60
C MET A 83 5.94 -10.77 0.71
N ILE A 84 4.81 -11.44 0.62
CA ILE A 84 4.05 -11.90 1.78
C ILE A 84 4.67 -13.12 2.48
N GLU A 85 5.52 -13.87 1.77
CA GLU A 85 6.21 -15.05 2.32
C GLU A 85 7.47 -14.70 3.08
N MET A 86 8.03 -13.52 2.85
CA MET A 86 9.22 -13.05 3.55
C MET A 86 8.85 -12.38 4.88
N PRO A 87 9.63 -12.60 5.96
CA PRO A 87 9.38 -11.92 7.23
C PRO A 87 9.39 -10.40 7.06
N VAL A 88 8.37 -9.72 7.59
CA VAL A 88 8.24 -8.25 7.47
C VAL A 88 9.47 -7.52 7.99
N ILE A 89 10.09 -8.03 9.06
CA ILE A 89 11.28 -7.43 9.66
C ILE A 89 12.49 -7.42 8.71
N ASP A 90 12.56 -8.36 7.76
CA ASP A 90 13.67 -8.46 6.82
C ASP A 90 13.67 -7.33 5.77
N TYR A 91 12.53 -6.65 5.59
CA TYR A 91 12.44 -5.45 4.75
C TYR A 91 13.04 -4.20 5.39
N LEU A 92 13.20 -4.20 6.72
CA LEU A 92 13.71 -3.06 7.47
C LEU A 92 15.23 -3.00 7.44
N TYR A 93 15.78 -1.80 7.57
CA TYR A 93 17.21 -1.58 7.69
C TYR A 93 17.60 -1.48 9.17
N GLY A 94 18.54 -2.29 9.61
CA GLY A 94 19.07 -2.25 10.97
C GLY A 94 19.30 -3.64 11.53
N ASP A 95 19.86 -3.67 12.75
CA ASP A 95 19.99 -4.90 13.51
C ASP A 95 18.62 -5.41 13.96
N ARG A 96 18.40 -6.72 13.86
CA ARG A 96 17.10 -7.34 14.14
C ARG A 96 16.65 -7.12 15.60
N GLU A 97 17.57 -7.24 16.56
CA GLU A 97 17.22 -7.09 17.97
C GLU A 97 16.86 -5.63 18.29
N ASP A 98 17.60 -4.70 17.70
CA ASP A 98 17.33 -3.27 17.87
C ASP A 98 16.00 -2.88 17.24
N LEU A 99 15.69 -3.41 16.06
CA LEU A 99 14.38 -3.21 15.41
C LEU A 99 13.23 -3.74 16.29
N VAL A 100 13.37 -4.93 16.84
CA VAL A 100 12.35 -5.49 17.75
C VAL A 100 12.19 -4.61 18.99
N ARG A 101 13.26 -4.14 19.60
CA ARG A 101 13.19 -3.25 20.77
C ARG A 101 12.48 -1.93 20.50
N HIS A 102 12.56 -1.42 19.26
CA HIS A 102 11.99 -0.12 18.91
C HIS A 102 10.56 -0.20 18.37
N LEU A 103 10.16 -1.33 17.80
CA LEU A 103 8.88 -1.49 17.11
C LEU A 103 7.85 -2.30 17.92
N VAL A 104 8.26 -3.02 18.93
CA VAL A 104 7.44 -3.85 19.81
C VAL A 104 7.65 -3.42 21.25
#